data_0a39b304425c7cbe2e6739c6c88d207a
#
_entry.id   0a39b304425c7cbe2e6739c6c88d207a
#
_cell.length_a   1.000
_cell.length_b   1.000
_cell.length_c   1.000
_cell.angle_alpha   90.00
_cell.angle_beta   90.00
_cell.angle_gamma   90.00
#
_symmetry.space_group_name_H-M   'P 1'
#
loop_
_entity.id
_entity.type
_entity.pdbx_description
1 polymer ?
#
loop_
_entity_poly.entity_id
_entity_poly.type
_entity_poly.pdbx_seq_one_letter_code
_entity_poly.pdbx_strand_id
1 'polypeptide(L)'
;KYEQGEQLEEKMAAYTRLSHTFELENGYAYRSEVVGVLKGLGFSEDEFDKKISELSGGQKTRVALGRLLLTKPDVILLGEPTNHLDMESIAWLEGYLMNYSGAVLIVSHDRYFLNRVVTKIVEIDAGKVMTFEGNYSAYSRKKAMLREAAYHAWMNQQQEIRHQEEVIT
;
A
#
# COMPACT_ATOMS: atom_id res chain seq x y z
N LYS A 1 12.69 51.42 -23.49
CA LYS A 1 11.21 51.34 -23.24
C LYS A 1 10.58 50.12 -23.90
N TYR A 2 10.99 49.71 -25.10
CA TYR A 2 10.44 48.54 -25.81
C TYR A 2 10.95 47.21 -25.18
N GLU A 3 12.21 47.11 -24.79
CA GLU A 3 12.77 45.92 -24.10
C GLU A 3 12.11 45.63 -22.73
N GLN A 4 11.65 46.70 -22.02
CA GLN A 4 10.89 46.51 -20.76
C GLN A 4 9.46 45.96 -21.00
N GLY A 5 8.86 46.25 -22.15
CA GLY A 5 7.53 45.74 -22.51
C GLY A 5 7.60 44.25 -22.83
N GLU A 6 8.53 43.79 -23.63
CA GLU A 6 8.74 42.38 -24.01
C GLU A 6 9.05 41.49 -22.78
N GLN A 7 9.92 41.97 -21.90
CA GLN A 7 10.18 41.24 -20.63
C GLN A 7 8.98 41.16 -19.70
N LEU A 8 8.11 42.19 -19.72
CA LEU A 8 6.89 42.19 -18.92
C LEU A 8 5.86 41.16 -19.48
N GLU A 9 5.69 41.14 -20.80
CA GLU A 9 4.80 40.16 -21.44
C GLU A 9 5.25 38.73 -21.22
N GLU A 10 6.54 38.44 -21.33
CA GLU A 10 7.12 37.13 -21.04
C GLU A 10 6.87 36.68 -19.60
N LYS A 11 7.09 37.57 -18.63
CA LYS A 11 6.83 37.33 -17.21
C LYS A 11 5.34 37.12 -16.91
N MET A 12 4.47 37.89 -17.56
CA MET A 12 3.02 37.69 -17.42
C MET A 12 2.56 36.35 -18.00
N ALA A 13 3.09 35.98 -19.16
CA ALA A 13 2.79 34.67 -19.76
C ALA A 13 3.31 33.50 -18.89
N ALA A 14 4.51 33.65 -18.30
CA ALA A 14 5.04 32.67 -17.35
C ALA A 14 4.20 32.57 -16.08
N TYR A 15 3.77 33.70 -15.52
CA TYR A 15 2.89 33.74 -14.34
C TYR A 15 1.57 33.05 -14.63
N THR A 16 0.92 33.35 -15.75
CA THR A 16 -0.37 32.74 -16.15
C THR A 16 -0.22 31.22 -16.29
N ARG A 17 0.84 30.74 -16.94
CA ARG A 17 1.11 29.30 -17.06
C ARG A 17 1.31 28.64 -15.70
N LEU A 18 2.15 29.21 -14.85
CA LEU A 18 2.44 28.68 -13.52
C LEU A 18 1.19 28.69 -12.62
N SER A 19 0.40 29.77 -12.65
CA SER A 19 -0.87 29.86 -11.91
C SER A 19 -1.85 28.79 -12.36
N HIS A 20 -1.99 28.59 -13.66
CA HIS A 20 -2.86 27.55 -14.21
C HIS A 20 -2.40 26.14 -13.83
N THR A 21 -1.09 25.87 -13.91
CA THR A 21 -0.52 24.58 -13.45
C THR A 21 -0.76 24.38 -11.96
N PHE A 22 -0.52 25.42 -11.15
CA PHE A 22 -0.74 25.36 -9.70
C PHE A 22 -2.20 25.09 -9.33
N GLU A 23 -3.15 25.65 -10.08
CA GLU A 23 -4.58 25.38 -9.91
C GLU A 23 -4.94 23.95 -10.35
N LEU A 24 -4.45 23.49 -11.49
CA LEU A 24 -4.68 22.12 -11.99
C LEU A 24 -4.14 21.04 -11.04
N GLU A 25 -3.00 21.30 -10.41
CA GLU A 25 -2.38 20.41 -9.43
C GLU A 25 -2.96 20.59 -8.02
N ASN A 26 -4.05 21.35 -7.89
CA ASN A 26 -4.70 21.65 -6.60
C ASN A 26 -3.75 22.27 -5.56
N GLY A 27 -2.84 23.13 -6.03
CA GLY A 27 -1.77 23.71 -5.23
C GLY A 27 -2.23 24.46 -3.98
N TYR A 28 -3.44 24.99 -3.96
CA TYR A 28 -4.02 25.64 -2.77
C TYR A 28 -4.36 24.66 -1.63
N ALA A 29 -4.59 23.38 -1.95
CA ALA A 29 -4.96 22.36 -0.98
C ALA A 29 -3.76 21.61 -0.40
N TYR A 30 -2.55 21.78 -0.93
CA TYR A 30 -1.37 20.99 -0.55
C TYR A 30 -1.12 20.98 0.96
N ARG A 31 -1.27 22.14 1.62
CA ARG A 31 -1.05 22.28 3.07
C ARG A 31 -2.06 21.48 3.86
N SER A 32 -3.32 21.49 3.46
CA SER A 32 -4.37 20.71 4.08
C SER A 32 -4.18 19.21 3.86
N GLU A 33 -3.71 18.81 2.68
CA GLU A 33 -3.37 17.40 2.39
C GLU A 33 -2.22 16.92 3.27
N VAL A 34 -1.14 17.71 3.40
CA VAL A 34 0.00 17.38 4.28
C VAL A 34 -0.45 17.23 5.72
N VAL A 35 -1.21 18.19 6.24
CA VAL A 35 -1.76 18.14 7.61
C VAL A 35 -2.66 16.93 7.79
N GLY A 36 -3.52 16.63 6.84
CA GLY A 36 -4.42 15.47 6.86
C GLY A 36 -3.65 14.15 6.93
N VAL A 37 -2.62 13.99 6.12
CA VAL A 37 -1.77 12.79 6.12
C VAL A 37 -0.98 12.66 7.42
N LEU A 38 -0.40 13.75 7.94
CA LEU A 38 0.34 13.70 9.21
C LEU A 38 -0.57 13.34 10.39
N LYS A 39 -1.75 13.94 10.48
CA LYS A 39 -2.75 13.59 11.51
C LYS A 39 -3.20 12.13 11.37
N GLY A 40 -3.49 11.69 10.14
CA GLY A 40 -3.86 10.31 9.85
C GLY A 40 -2.78 9.30 10.24
N LEU A 41 -1.52 9.68 10.20
CA LEU A 41 -0.39 8.87 10.65
C LEU A 41 -0.04 9.05 12.13
N GLY A 42 -0.91 9.70 12.92
CA GLY A 42 -0.79 9.82 14.37
C GLY A 42 0.18 10.89 14.84
N PHE A 43 0.44 11.94 14.04
CA PHE A 43 1.16 13.12 14.51
C PHE A 43 0.20 14.16 15.05
N SER A 44 0.53 14.72 16.18
CA SER A 44 -0.17 15.87 16.76
C SER A 44 0.36 17.20 16.17
N GLU A 45 -0.43 18.26 16.24
CA GLU A 45 -0.06 19.54 15.62
C GLU A 45 1.22 20.15 16.20
N ASP A 46 1.49 19.93 17.49
CA ASP A 46 2.72 20.36 18.16
C ASP A 46 3.98 19.61 17.68
N GLU A 47 3.81 18.52 16.95
CA GLU A 47 4.91 17.75 16.37
C GLU A 47 5.30 18.20 14.96
N PHE A 48 4.48 19.01 14.29
CA PHE A 48 4.70 19.37 12.88
C PHE A 48 5.95 20.22 12.66
N ASP A 49 6.33 21.02 13.65
CA ASP A 49 7.50 21.90 13.58
C ASP A 49 8.80 21.23 14.10
N LYS A 50 8.72 19.97 14.55
CA LYS A 50 9.90 19.22 14.99
C LYS A 50 10.85 18.96 13.83
N LYS A 51 12.14 19.12 14.08
CA LYS A 51 13.17 18.75 13.10
C LYS A 51 13.21 17.24 12.94
N ILE A 52 13.47 16.76 11.71
CA ILE A 52 13.57 15.33 11.41
C ILE A 52 14.64 14.63 12.29
N SER A 53 15.71 15.35 12.68
CA SER A 53 16.73 14.83 13.59
C SER A 53 16.19 14.48 14.98
N GLU A 54 15.14 15.14 15.43
CA GLU A 54 14.52 14.98 16.76
C GLU A 54 13.48 13.86 16.80
N LEU A 55 13.07 13.37 15.63
CA LEU A 55 12.07 12.31 15.53
C LEU A 55 12.67 10.94 15.90
N SER A 56 11.86 10.12 16.56
CA SER A 56 12.15 8.70 16.81
C SER A 56 12.23 7.90 15.49
N GLY A 57 12.78 6.70 15.52
CA GLY A 57 12.83 5.81 14.36
C GLY A 57 11.44 5.53 13.77
N GLY A 58 10.46 5.22 14.61
CA GLY A 58 9.07 4.99 14.19
C GLY A 58 8.43 6.24 13.59
N GLN A 59 8.67 7.41 14.17
CA GLN A 59 8.19 8.67 13.61
C GLN A 59 8.81 8.96 12.24
N LYS A 60 10.11 8.72 12.07
CA LYS A 60 10.78 8.86 10.76
C LYS A 60 10.17 7.94 9.69
N THR A 61 9.85 6.70 10.06
CA THR A 61 9.18 5.74 9.17
C THR A 61 7.78 6.25 8.78
N ARG A 62 7.00 6.78 9.72
CA ARG A 62 5.68 7.37 9.46
C ARG A 62 5.76 8.59 8.55
N VAL A 63 6.75 9.47 8.75
CA VAL A 63 6.98 10.62 7.85
C VAL A 63 7.35 10.15 6.44
N ALA A 64 8.20 9.13 6.32
CA ALA A 64 8.57 8.56 5.01
C ALA A 64 7.35 7.97 4.30
N LEU A 65 6.48 7.26 5.03
CA LEU A 65 5.20 6.77 4.52
C LEU A 65 4.31 7.92 4.07
N GLY A 66 4.13 8.94 4.89
CA GLY A 66 3.34 10.13 4.55
C GLY A 66 3.83 10.84 3.28
N ARG A 67 5.14 10.99 3.14
CA ARG A 67 5.76 11.53 1.92
C ARG A 67 5.43 10.68 0.69
N LEU A 68 5.52 9.35 0.81
CA LEU A 68 5.20 8.43 -0.28
C LEU A 68 3.72 8.58 -0.69
N LEU A 69 2.80 8.62 0.27
CA LEU A 69 1.37 8.76 0.00
C LEU A 69 1.04 10.10 -0.68
N LEU A 70 1.69 11.19 -0.27
CA LEU A 70 1.49 12.53 -0.84
C LEU A 70 2.03 12.66 -2.27
N THR A 71 3.03 11.86 -2.68
CA THR A 71 3.53 11.86 -4.05
C THR A 71 2.59 11.19 -5.04
N LYS A 72 1.61 10.42 -4.56
CA LYS A 72 0.57 9.74 -5.36
C LYS A 72 1.12 9.01 -6.60
N PRO A 73 2.15 8.15 -6.47
CA PRO A 73 2.72 7.44 -7.61
C PRO A 73 1.73 6.42 -8.19
N ASP A 74 1.90 6.01 -9.45
CA ASP A 74 1.05 5.00 -10.09
C ASP A 74 1.11 3.63 -9.39
N VAL A 75 2.25 3.32 -8.74
CA VAL A 75 2.46 2.06 -8.02
C VAL A 75 3.12 2.33 -6.66
N ILE A 76 2.52 1.81 -5.59
CA ILE A 76 3.07 1.84 -4.23
C ILE A 76 3.51 0.43 -3.82
N LEU A 77 4.72 0.30 -3.28
CA LEU A 77 5.22 -0.92 -2.66
C LEU A 77 5.36 -0.71 -1.15
N LEU A 78 4.63 -1.47 -0.36
CA LEU A 78 4.62 -1.36 1.11
C LEU A 78 5.09 -2.67 1.75
N GLY A 79 6.14 -2.60 2.56
CA GLY A 79 6.60 -3.69 3.41
C GLY A 79 6.24 -3.41 4.87
N GLU A 80 5.38 -4.24 5.46
CA GLU A 80 4.92 -4.13 6.84
C GLU A 80 4.44 -2.72 7.22
N PRO A 81 3.47 -2.14 6.49
CA PRO A 81 3.09 -0.72 6.65
C PRO A 81 2.40 -0.42 7.98
N THR A 82 1.90 -1.43 8.69
CA THR A 82 1.23 -1.28 9.99
C THR A 82 2.21 -1.20 11.17
N ASN A 83 3.48 -1.51 10.95
CA ASN A 83 4.51 -1.39 11.98
C ASN A 83 4.63 0.07 12.44
N HIS A 84 4.69 0.26 13.75
CA HIS A 84 4.78 1.56 14.42
C HIS A 84 3.54 2.47 14.27
N LEU A 85 2.42 1.95 13.80
CA LEU A 85 1.13 2.64 13.76
C LEU A 85 0.26 2.19 14.93
N ASP A 86 -0.49 3.13 15.51
CA ASP A 86 -1.58 2.83 16.43
C ASP A 86 -2.85 2.41 15.66
N MET A 87 -3.87 1.98 16.38
CA MET A 87 -5.12 1.49 15.77
C MET A 87 -5.84 2.55 14.93
N GLU A 88 -5.78 3.81 15.32
CA GLU A 88 -6.42 4.91 14.59
C GLU A 88 -5.68 5.19 13.28
N SER A 89 -4.35 5.21 13.33
CA SER A 89 -3.50 5.38 12.15
C SER A 89 -3.62 4.21 11.17
N ILE A 90 -3.76 2.97 11.67
CA ILE A 90 -4.03 1.80 10.82
C ILE A 90 -5.38 1.95 10.12
N ALA A 91 -6.44 2.30 10.85
CA ALA A 91 -7.77 2.50 10.27
C ALA A 91 -7.79 3.62 9.23
N TRP A 92 -7.06 4.71 9.48
CA TRP A 92 -6.89 5.79 8.52
C TRP A 92 -6.14 5.31 7.26
N LEU A 93 -5.03 4.58 7.43
CA LEU A 93 -4.25 4.03 6.30
C LEU A 93 -5.08 3.06 5.46
N GLU A 94 -5.86 2.18 6.08
CA GLU A 94 -6.81 1.31 5.39
C GLU A 94 -7.74 2.12 4.49
N GLY A 95 -8.40 3.14 5.05
CA GLY A 95 -9.30 4.03 4.31
C GLY A 95 -8.60 4.76 3.17
N TYR A 96 -7.37 5.20 3.37
CA TYR A 96 -6.57 5.86 2.34
C TYR A 96 -6.26 4.90 1.17
N LEU A 97 -5.75 3.69 1.48
CA LEU A 97 -5.34 2.71 0.46
C LEU A 97 -6.54 2.11 -0.30
N MET A 98 -7.69 1.94 0.35
CA MET A 98 -8.92 1.49 -0.31
C MET A 98 -9.42 2.48 -1.37
N ASN A 99 -9.15 3.76 -1.22
CA ASN A 99 -9.52 4.82 -2.16
C ASN A 99 -8.36 5.26 -3.07
N TYR A 100 -7.23 4.56 -3.00
CA TYR A 100 -6.08 4.88 -3.83
C TYR A 100 -6.32 4.52 -5.29
N SER A 101 -6.04 5.46 -6.20
CA SER A 101 -6.31 5.29 -7.65
C SER A 101 -5.25 4.45 -8.37
N GLY A 102 -4.03 4.36 -7.81
CA GLY A 102 -2.93 3.57 -8.36
C GLY A 102 -2.91 2.12 -7.86
N ALA A 103 -1.94 1.36 -8.30
CA ALA A 103 -1.72 -0.01 -7.83
C ALA A 103 -0.96 -0.01 -6.49
N VAL A 104 -1.36 -0.89 -5.57
CA VAL A 104 -0.69 -1.05 -4.27
C VAL A 104 -0.28 -2.51 -4.10
N LEU A 105 1.02 -2.75 -3.90
CA LEU A 105 1.56 -4.05 -3.54
C LEU A 105 2.00 -4.03 -2.08
N ILE A 106 1.45 -4.94 -1.28
CA ILE A 106 1.65 -4.98 0.16
C ILE A 106 2.25 -6.34 0.56
N VAL A 107 3.31 -6.29 1.36
CA VAL A 107 3.83 -7.45 2.09
C VAL A 107 3.57 -7.20 3.57
N SER A 108 2.72 -8.01 4.20
CA SER A 108 2.39 -7.86 5.62
C SER A 108 1.99 -9.19 6.26
N HIS A 109 2.22 -9.30 7.56
CA HIS A 109 1.73 -10.38 8.41
C HIS A 109 0.40 -10.03 9.10
N ASP A 110 -0.05 -8.79 9.01
CA ASP A 110 -1.32 -8.34 9.56
C ASP A 110 -2.49 -8.80 8.69
N ARG A 111 -3.13 -9.90 9.13
CA ARG A 111 -4.25 -10.52 8.41
C ARG A 111 -5.51 -9.65 8.40
N TYR A 112 -5.71 -8.84 9.44
CA TYR A 112 -6.89 -7.94 9.52
C TYR A 112 -6.73 -6.81 8.50
N PHE A 113 -5.57 -6.18 8.49
CA PHE A 113 -5.23 -5.15 7.52
C PHE A 113 -5.34 -5.67 6.07
N LEU A 114 -4.71 -6.82 5.76
CA LEU A 114 -4.82 -7.44 4.43
C LEU A 114 -6.27 -7.78 4.07
N ASN A 115 -7.06 -8.27 5.02
CA ASN A 115 -8.45 -8.64 4.74
C ASN A 115 -9.32 -7.45 4.35
N ARG A 116 -8.98 -6.23 4.80
CA ARG A 116 -9.73 -5.01 4.50
C ARG A 116 -9.27 -4.33 3.21
N VAL A 117 -7.96 -4.33 2.96
CA VAL A 117 -7.35 -3.49 1.92
C VAL A 117 -7.18 -4.23 0.60
N VAL A 118 -6.83 -5.55 0.64
CA VAL A 118 -6.42 -6.24 -0.58
C VAL A 118 -7.61 -6.88 -1.31
N THR A 119 -7.52 -6.86 -2.63
CA THR A 119 -8.48 -7.50 -3.56
C THR A 119 -7.91 -8.74 -4.25
N LYS A 120 -6.60 -8.96 -4.08
CA LYS A 120 -5.85 -10.07 -4.69
C LYS A 120 -4.69 -10.46 -3.77
N ILE A 121 -4.42 -11.76 -3.65
CA ILE A 121 -3.27 -12.28 -2.91
C ILE A 121 -2.38 -13.08 -3.85
N VAL A 122 -1.09 -12.81 -3.76
CA VAL A 122 -0.03 -13.58 -4.43
C VAL A 122 0.73 -14.34 -3.36
N GLU A 123 0.72 -15.66 -3.46
CA GLU A 123 1.48 -16.54 -2.58
C GLU A 123 2.71 -17.07 -3.33
N ILE A 124 3.84 -17.01 -2.66
CA ILE A 124 5.09 -17.62 -3.14
C ILE A 124 5.43 -18.77 -2.19
N ASP A 125 5.36 -20.00 -2.68
CA ASP A 125 5.63 -21.20 -1.90
C ASP A 125 6.45 -22.21 -2.71
N ALA A 126 7.53 -22.70 -2.14
CA ALA A 126 8.46 -23.65 -2.75
C ALA A 126 8.86 -23.29 -4.21
N GLY A 127 9.11 -22.01 -4.48
CA GLY A 127 9.49 -21.52 -5.80
C GLY A 127 8.36 -21.43 -6.81
N LYS A 128 7.11 -21.68 -6.39
CA LYS A 128 5.91 -21.52 -7.21
C LYS A 128 5.14 -20.29 -6.78
N VAL A 129 4.54 -19.61 -7.76
CA VAL A 129 3.69 -18.44 -7.53
C VAL A 129 2.25 -18.83 -7.80
N MET A 130 1.39 -18.58 -6.84
CA MET A 130 -0.06 -18.78 -6.97
C MET A 130 -0.79 -17.47 -6.69
N THR A 131 -1.80 -17.18 -7.49
CA THR A 131 -2.62 -15.98 -7.36
C THR A 131 -4.04 -16.33 -6.96
N PHE A 132 -4.57 -15.61 -5.99
CA PHE A 132 -5.92 -15.78 -5.47
C PHE A 132 -6.67 -14.46 -5.55
N GLU A 133 -7.79 -14.45 -6.25
CA GLU A 133 -8.71 -13.30 -6.25
C GLU A 133 -9.47 -13.24 -4.93
N GLY A 134 -9.66 -12.01 -4.44
CA GLY A 134 -10.35 -11.70 -3.21
C GLY A 134 -9.41 -11.29 -2.07
N ASN A 135 -10.00 -11.08 -0.89
CA ASN A 135 -9.31 -10.68 0.32
C ASN A 135 -8.66 -11.88 1.04
N TYR A 136 -8.02 -11.60 2.18
CA TYR A 136 -7.33 -12.63 2.95
C TYR A 136 -8.26 -13.78 3.40
N SER A 137 -9.51 -13.50 3.77
CA SER A 137 -10.48 -14.55 4.17
C SER A 137 -10.86 -15.46 3.00
N ALA A 138 -11.01 -14.92 1.79
CA ALA A 138 -11.27 -15.71 0.59
C ALA A 138 -10.07 -16.61 0.24
N TYR A 139 -8.87 -16.06 0.29
CA TYR A 139 -7.62 -16.80 0.13
C TYR A 139 -7.51 -17.95 1.13
N SER A 140 -7.70 -17.67 2.42
CA SER A 140 -7.56 -18.67 3.50
C SER A 140 -8.50 -19.86 3.30
N ARG A 141 -9.76 -19.62 2.94
CA ARG A 141 -10.73 -20.67 2.62
C ARG A 141 -10.29 -21.51 1.43
N LYS A 142 -9.90 -20.86 0.33
CA LYS A 142 -9.46 -21.55 -0.88
C LYS A 142 -8.18 -22.38 -0.64
N LYS A 143 -7.26 -21.86 0.14
CA LYS A 143 -6.03 -22.58 0.53
C LYS A 143 -6.35 -23.81 1.39
N ALA A 144 -7.29 -23.71 2.33
CA ALA A 144 -7.75 -24.84 3.13
C ALA A 144 -8.35 -25.96 2.25
N MET A 145 -9.23 -25.62 1.32
CA MET A 145 -9.80 -26.59 0.36
C MET A 145 -8.73 -27.26 -0.50
N LEU A 146 -7.74 -26.50 -0.99
CA LEU A 146 -6.65 -27.06 -1.79
C LEU A 146 -5.77 -28.01 -0.97
N ARG A 147 -5.50 -27.70 0.30
CA ARG A 147 -4.76 -28.59 1.21
C ARG A 147 -5.51 -29.88 1.49
N GLU A 148 -6.82 -29.79 1.72
CA GLU A 148 -7.67 -30.95 1.95
C GLU A 148 -7.72 -31.87 0.71
N ALA A 149 -7.93 -31.29 -0.47
CA ALA A 149 -7.90 -32.04 -1.72
C ALA A 149 -6.54 -32.71 -1.97
N ALA A 150 -5.44 -32.02 -1.71
CA ALA A 150 -4.10 -32.59 -1.83
C ALA A 150 -3.86 -33.74 -0.83
N TYR A 151 -4.35 -33.60 0.41
CA TYR A 151 -4.29 -34.65 1.42
C TYR A 151 -5.08 -35.91 1.01
N HIS A 152 -6.29 -35.74 0.52
CA HIS A 152 -7.09 -36.86 0.01
C HIS A 152 -6.45 -37.56 -1.19
N ALA A 153 -5.90 -36.80 -2.12
CA ALA A 153 -5.18 -37.36 -3.27
C ALA A 153 -3.96 -38.17 -2.81
N TRP A 154 -3.19 -37.65 -1.85
CA TRP A 154 -2.07 -38.38 -1.26
C TRP A 154 -2.51 -39.68 -0.54
N MET A 155 -3.58 -39.63 0.25
CA MET A 155 -4.14 -40.80 0.93
C MET A 155 -4.56 -41.90 -0.07
N ASN A 156 -5.25 -41.49 -1.14
CA ASN A 156 -5.67 -42.44 -2.19
C ASN A 156 -4.45 -43.07 -2.89
N GLN A 157 -3.44 -42.29 -3.17
CA GLN A 157 -2.18 -42.78 -3.75
C GLN A 157 -1.48 -43.78 -2.81
N GLN A 158 -1.44 -43.51 -1.51
CA GLN A 158 -0.85 -44.43 -0.53
C GLN A 158 -1.64 -45.75 -0.41
N GLN A 159 -2.96 -45.70 -0.53
CA GLN A 159 -3.79 -46.92 -0.55
C GLN A 159 -3.54 -47.76 -1.80
N GLU A 160 -3.42 -47.12 -2.95
CA GLU A 160 -3.13 -47.80 -4.22
C GLU A 160 -1.75 -48.45 -4.20
N ILE A 161 -0.74 -47.77 -3.70
CA ILE A 161 0.63 -48.32 -3.54
C ILE A 161 0.61 -49.56 -2.65
N ARG A 162 -0.07 -49.51 -1.49
CA ARG A 162 -0.18 -50.65 -0.59
C ARG A 162 -0.90 -51.86 -1.25
N HIS A 163 -1.98 -51.60 -1.97
CA HIS A 163 -2.70 -52.64 -2.69
C HIS A 163 -1.83 -53.31 -3.75
N GLN A 164 -1.03 -52.51 -4.48
CA GLN A 164 -0.10 -53.07 -5.47
C GLN A 164 1.03 -53.92 -4.84
N GLU A 165 1.54 -53.46 -3.68
CA GLU A 165 2.57 -54.22 -2.92
C GLU A 165 2.01 -55.56 -2.42
N GLU A 166 0.76 -55.61 -1.94
CA GLU A 166 0.08 -56.86 -1.51
C GLU A 166 -0.16 -57.84 -2.64
N VAL A 167 -0.38 -57.36 -3.86
CA VAL A 167 -0.62 -58.22 -5.05
C VAL A 167 0.66 -58.81 -5.61
N ILE A 168 1.82 -58.18 -5.38
CA ILE A 168 3.13 -58.62 -5.89
C ILE A 168 3.81 -59.61 -4.92
N THR A 169 3.35 -59.71 -3.66
CA THR A 169 3.89 -60.60 -2.65
C THR A 169 3.12 -61.93 -2.64
#